data_68ab7412dbbe948df9b131ea8ab39fbe
#
_entry.id   68ab7412dbbe948df9b131ea8ab39fbe
#
_cell.length_a   1.000
_cell.length_b   1.000
_cell.length_c   1.000
_cell.angle_alpha   90.00
_cell.angle_beta   90.00
_cell.angle_gamma   90.00
#
_symmetry.space_group_name_H-M   'P 1'
#
loop_
_entity.id
_entity.type
_entity.pdbx_description
1 polymer ?
#
loop_
_entity_poly.entity_id
_entity_poly.type
_entity_poly.pdbx_seq_one_letter_code
_entity_poly.pdbx_strand_id
1 'polypeptide(L)'
;GLGDVYKRQLREVLGEMPILFTFRTSKEGGEKAIETEAYVELNQNAAKTGLVDLVDVEAFTGDDAVKAVVDIAHENGVKVIASNHDFHKTPEKEEIVSRLRKMQELGADIPKIAVMPQNKKDVLTLLAATEEMVSEYADRPIITMSMAGTGLISRLCGEVFGSALTFGAVGKASAPGQMNASDLREILTLIDKSI
;
A
#
# COMPACT_ATOMS: atom_id res chain seq x y z
N GLY A 1 -13.37 -21.99 -2.68
CA GLY A 1 -14.56 -21.13 -2.60
C GLY A 1 -14.70 -20.20 -3.79
N LEU A 2 -15.78 -19.39 -3.89
CA LEU A 2 -16.00 -18.43 -4.98
C LEU A 2 -14.79 -17.48 -5.19
N GLY A 3 -14.14 -17.06 -4.10
CA GLY A 3 -12.94 -16.21 -4.17
C GLY A 3 -11.77 -16.84 -4.89
N ASP A 4 -11.59 -18.14 -4.81
CA ASP A 4 -10.50 -18.85 -5.50
C ASP A 4 -10.77 -19.02 -7.00
N VAL A 5 -12.04 -19.13 -7.38
CA VAL A 5 -12.46 -19.15 -8.79
C VAL A 5 -12.11 -17.81 -9.44
N TYR A 6 -12.45 -16.68 -8.81
CA TYR A 6 -12.13 -15.36 -9.33
C TYR A 6 -10.60 -15.11 -9.41
N LYS A 7 -9.84 -15.55 -8.42
CA LYS A 7 -8.36 -15.41 -8.45
C LYS A 7 -7.75 -16.18 -9.62
N ARG A 8 -8.23 -17.42 -9.89
CA ARG A 8 -7.78 -18.21 -11.04
C ARG A 8 -8.14 -17.54 -12.36
N GLN A 9 -9.36 -17.08 -12.53
CA GLN A 9 -9.78 -16.34 -13.71
C GLN A 9 -8.93 -15.06 -13.93
N LEU A 10 -8.65 -14.31 -12.86
CA LEU A 10 -7.77 -13.14 -12.94
C LEU A 10 -6.36 -13.54 -13.37
N ARG A 11 -5.78 -14.60 -12.79
CA ARG A 11 -4.45 -15.08 -13.18
C ARG A 11 -4.40 -15.54 -14.63
N GLU A 12 -5.43 -16.23 -15.12
CA GLU A 12 -5.52 -16.64 -16.53
C GLU A 12 -5.55 -15.44 -17.49
N VAL A 13 -6.30 -14.39 -17.14
CA VAL A 13 -6.41 -13.18 -17.96
C VAL A 13 -5.15 -12.32 -17.89
N LEU A 14 -4.57 -12.16 -16.70
CA LEU A 14 -3.45 -11.25 -16.45
C LEU A 14 -2.08 -11.88 -16.78
N GLY A 15 -2.01 -13.21 -16.89
CA GLY A 15 -0.75 -13.91 -17.17
C GLY A 15 0.32 -13.60 -16.13
N GLU A 16 1.45 -13.03 -16.52
CA GLU A 16 2.57 -12.67 -15.65
C GLU A 16 2.43 -11.31 -14.93
N MET A 17 1.32 -10.60 -15.15
CA MET A 17 1.10 -9.31 -14.47
C MET A 17 0.94 -9.52 -12.96
N PRO A 18 1.71 -8.80 -12.09
CA PRO A 18 1.61 -8.98 -10.65
C PRO A 18 0.21 -8.72 -10.10
N ILE A 19 -0.26 -9.60 -9.21
CA ILE A 19 -1.55 -9.50 -8.52
C ILE A 19 -1.30 -9.22 -7.04
N LEU A 20 -1.81 -8.09 -6.55
CA LEU A 20 -1.84 -7.73 -5.13
C LEU A 20 -3.21 -8.10 -4.54
N PHE A 21 -3.22 -9.01 -3.58
CA PHE A 21 -4.41 -9.29 -2.78
C PHE A 21 -4.51 -8.32 -1.61
N THR A 22 -5.66 -7.67 -1.46
CA THR A 22 -5.94 -6.75 -0.35
C THR A 22 -7.33 -6.99 0.23
N PHE A 23 -7.41 -7.20 1.55
CA PHE A 23 -8.64 -7.05 2.32
C PHE A 23 -8.47 -5.84 3.24
N ARG A 24 -9.11 -4.73 2.90
CA ARG A 24 -9.09 -3.52 3.71
C ARG A 24 -10.17 -3.59 4.78
N THR A 25 -9.75 -3.52 6.06
CA THR A 25 -10.72 -3.55 7.16
C THR A 25 -11.44 -2.21 7.32
N SER A 26 -12.58 -2.22 8.01
CA SER A 26 -13.32 -0.99 8.31
C SER A 26 -12.54 -0.02 9.21
N LYS A 27 -11.53 -0.51 9.94
CA LYS A 27 -10.63 0.33 10.76
C LYS A 27 -9.76 1.24 9.91
N GLU A 28 -9.41 0.80 8.70
CA GLU A 28 -8.59 1.56 7.75
C GLU A 28 -9.34 1.91 6.44
N GLY A 29 -10.65 2.17 6.55
CA GLY A 29 -11.48 2.71 5.46
C GLY A 29 -12.11 1.68 4.53
N GLY A 30 -12.03 0.40 4.84
CA GLY A 30 -12.74 -0.66 4.12
C GLY A 30 -14.21 -0.77 4.52
N GLU A 31 -14.96 -1.61 3.81
CA GLU A 31 -16.41 -1.76 4.01
C GLU A 31 -16.77 -2.72 5.16
N LYS A 32 -15.87 -3.64 5.53
CA LYS A 32 -16.18 -4.74 6.46
C LYS A 32 -15.19 -4.80 7.63
N ALA A 33 -15.75 -5.02 8.82
CA ALA A 33 -14.96 -5.45 9.97
C ALA A 33 -14.63 -6.94 9.85
N ILE A 34 -13.51 -7.33 10.45
CA ILE A 34 -13.08 -8.72 10.55
C ILE A 34 -12.28 -8.88 11.85
N GLU A 35 -12.39 -10.01 12.51
CA GLU A 35 -11.58 -10.33 13.67
C GLU A 35 -10.15 -10.64 13.26
N THR A 36 -9.19 -10.35 14.14
CA THR A 36 -7.75 -10.42 13.83
C THR A 36 -7.33 -11.80 13.34
N GLU A 37 -7.79 -12.86 13.99
CA GLU A 37 -7.46 -14.24 13.63
C GLU A 37 -7.97 -14.59 12.23
N ALA A 38 -9.22 -14.22 11.91
CA ALA A 38 -9.80 -14.43 10.59
C ALA A 38 -9.11 -13.59 9.51
N TYR A 39 -8.65 -12.38 9.85
CA TYR A 39 -7.89 -11.52 8.94
C TYR A 39 -6.52 -12.13 8.60
N VAL A 40 -5.82 -12.63 9.61
CA VAL A 40 -4.54 -13.34 9.43
C VAL A 40 -4.73 -14.57 8.54
N GLU A 41 -5.71 -15.43 8.88
CA GLU A 41 -6.03 -16.62 8.10
C GLU A 41 -6.38 -16.30 6.64
N LEU A 42 -7.16 -15.23 6.41
CA LEU A 42 -7.54 -14.80 5.07
C LEU A 42 -6.32 -14.43 4.21
N ASN A 43 -5.37 -13.66 4.78
CA ASN A 43 -4.15 -13.26 4.08
C ASN A 43 -3.22 -14.45 3.85
N GLN A 44 -3.03 -15.31 4.84
CA GLN A 44 -2.24 -16.53 4.72
C GLN A 44 -2.81 -17.48 3.65
N ASN A 45 -4.13 -17.67 3.64
CA ASN A 45 -4.79 -18.48 2.63
C ASN A 45 -4.64 -17.89 1.22
N ALA A 46 -4.68 -16.55 1.07
CA ALA A 46 -4.41 -15.91 -0.19
C ALA A 46 -2.97 -16.19 -0.68
N ALA A 47 -1.97 -16.06 0.20
CA ALA A 47 -0.58 -16.34 -0.11
C ALA A 47 -0.34 -17.81 -0.53
N LYS A 48 -0.96 -18.76 0.16
CA LYS A 48 -0.85 -20.21 -0.13
C LYS A 48 -1.48 -20.65 -1.46
N THR A 49 -2.28 -19.81 -2.11
CA THR A 49 -2.97 -20.21 -3.37
C THR A 49 -2.02 -20.35 -4.56
N GLY A 50 -0.86 -19.70 -4.55
CA GLY A 50 0.02 -19.57 -5.72
C GLY A 50 -0.58 -18.69 -6.84
N LEU A 51 -1.65 -17.93 -6.56
CA LEU A 51 -2.36 -17.12 -7.55
C LEU A 51 -2.10 -15.62 -7.41
N VAL A 52 -1.45 -15.21 -6.33
CA VAL A 52 -1.12 -13.80 -6.04
C VAL A 52 0.37 -13.65 -5.83
N ASP A 53 0.90 -12.49 -6.18
CA ASP A 53 2.32 -12.17 -6.07
C ASP A 53 2.61 -11.36 -4.80
N LEU A 54 1.60 -10.59 -4.34
CA LEU A 54 1.69 -9.78 -3.15
C LEU A 54 0.42 -9.91 -2.29
N VAL A 55 0.58 -9.72 -0.98
CA VAL A 55 -0.53 -9.50 -0.04
C VAL A 55 -0.34 -8.18 0.70
N ASP A 56 -1.45 -7.48 1.02
CA ASP A 56 -1.45 -6.25 1.83
C ASP A 56 -1.92 -6.59 3.24
N VAL A 57 -1.11 -6.34 4.25
CA VAL A 57 -1.45 -6.50 5.66
C VAL A 57 -1.43 -5.16 6.38
N GLU A 58 -2.47 -4.85 7.14
CA GLU A 58 -2.55 -3.62 7.95
C GLU A 58 -1.57 -3.71 9.13
N ALA A 59 -0.57 -2.82 9.17
CA ALA A 59 0.58 -2.89 10.07
C ALA A 59 0.21 -2.76 11.56
N PHE A 60 -0.95 -2.16 11.86
CA PHE A 60 -1.40 -1.94 13.23
C PHE A 60 -2.47 -2.92 13.71
N THR A 61 -2.62 -4.05 13.01
CA THR A 61 -3.45 -5.19 13.46
C THR A 61 -2.84 -5.90 14.68
N GLY A 62 -1.53 -5.74 14.88
CA GLY A 62 -0.73 -6.35 15.95
C GLY A 62 0.55 -6.95 15.39
N ASP A 63 1.67 -6.79 16.08
CA ASP A 63 2.99 -7.18 15.56
C ASP A 63 3.07 -8.68 15.28
N ASP A 64 2.52 -9.53 16.16
CA ASP A 64 2.49 -10.98 15.96
C ASP A 64 1.59 -11.38 14.77
N ALA A 65 0.47 -10.68 14.57
CA ALA A 65 -0.42 -10.90 13.44
C ALA A 65 0.25 -10.55 12.11
N VAL A 66 0.96 -9.42 12.05
CA VAL A 66 1.71 -9.01 10.85
C VAL A 66 2.81 -10.01 10.55
N LYS A 67 3.63 -10.39 11.55
CA LYS A 67 4.70 -11.39 11.38
C LYS A 67 4.17 -12.72 10.90
N ALA A 68 3.06 -13.20 11.46
CA ALA A 68 2.44 -14.45 11.03
C ALA A 68 2.00 -14.45 9.55
N VAL A 69 1.58 -13.28 9.02
CA VAL A 69 1.29 -13.13 7.59
C VAL A 69 2.57 -13.07 6.77
N VAL A 70 3.57 -12.30 7.22
CA VAL A 70 4.87 -12.15 6.55
C VAL A 70 5.55 -13.51 6.39
N ASP A 71 5.65 -14.28 7.46
CA ASP A 71 6.33 -15.58 7.47
C ASP A 71 5.70 -16.55 6.44
N ILE A 72 4.37 -16.70 6.49
CA ILE A 72 3.66 -17.58 5.54
C ILE A 72 3.72 -17.05 4.10
N ALA A 73 3.65 -15.75 3.89
CA ALA A 73 3.78 -15.18 2.55
C ALA A 73 5.17 -15.48 1.96
N HIS A 74 6.22 -15.25 2.73
CA HIS A 74 7.60 -15.51 2.31
C HIS A 74 7.87 -17.01 2.06
N GLU A 75 7.35 -17.91 2.90
CA GLU A 75 7.43 -19.37 2.68
C GLU A 75 6.80 -19.79 1.34
N ASN A 76 5.82 -19.03 0.84
CA ASN A 76 5.14 -19.29 -0.43
C ASN A 76 5.66 -18.41 -1.59
N GLY A 77 6.75 -17.65 -1.40
CA GLY A 77 7.34 -16.78 -2.42
C GLY A 77 6.50 -15.53 -2.72
N VAL A 78 5.59 -15.16 -1.83
CA VAL A 78 4.69 -13.99 -1.97
C VAL A 78 5.27 -12.81 -1.19
N LYS A 79 5.28 -11.62 -1.80
CA LYS A 79 5.75 -10.39 -1.18
C LYS A 79 4.67 -9.75 -0.30
N VAL A 80 5.10 -8.98 0.70
CA VAL A 80 4.20 -8.35 1.67
C VAL A 80 4.31 -6.83 1.63
N ILE A 81 3.16 -6.19 1.40
CA ILE A 81 2.97 -4.76 1.68
C ILE A 81 2.41 -4.65 3.09
N ALA A 82 3.15 -4.05 4.03
CA ALA A 82 2.56 -3.65 5.31
C ALA A 82 2.04 -2.22 5.18
N SER A 83 0.75 -2.03 5.43
CA SER A 83 0.07 -0.76 5.16
C SER A 83 -0.53 -0.11 6.40
N ASN A 84 -0.63 1.21 6.36
CA ASN A 84 -1.39 2.00 7.31
C ASN A 84 -2.12 3.15 6.59
N HIS A 85 -3.39 3.35 6.95
CA HIS A 85 -4.23 4.39 6.37
C HIS A 85 -4.83 5.25 7.49
N ASP A 86 -4.40 6.51 7.57
CA ASP A 86 -4.99 7.50 8.47
C ASP A 86 -5.98 8.36 7.70
N PHE A 87 -7.28 8.10 7.87
CA PHE A 87 -8.36 8.83 7.20
C PHE A 87 -8.74 10.13 7.91
N HIS A 88 -8.12 10.45 9.03
CA HIS A 88 -8.47 11.60 9.86
C HIS A 88 -7.48 12.74 9.76
N LYS A 89 -6.21 12.44 9.60
CA LYS A 89 -5.14 13.45 9.61
C LYS A 89 -3.88 12.98 8.87
N THR A 90 -2.95 13.92 8.70
CA THR A 90 -1.56 13.63 8.42
C THR A 90 -0.80 13.72 9.75
N PRO A 91 -0.19 12.64 10.24
CA PRO A 91 0.68 12.68 11.41
C PRO A 91 1.91 13.58 11.18
N GLU A 92 2.61 13.93 12.26
CA GLU A 92 3.89 14.61 12.19
C GLU A 92 4.92 13.76 11.41
N LYS A 93 5.90 14.42 10.81
CA LYS A 93 6.90 13.79 9.94
C LYS A 93 7.59 12.60 10.63
N GLU A 94 8.02 12.79 11.85
CA GLU A 94 8.74 11.79 12.67
C GLU A 94 7.86 10.55 12.94
N GLU A 95 6.57 10.75 13.13
CA GLU A 95 5.61 9.66 13.33
C GLU A 95 5.41 8.85 12.04
N ILE A 96 5.32 9.53 10.88
CA ILE A 96 5.23 8.86 9.57
C ILE A 96 6.47 7.99 9.34
N VAL A 97 7.66 8.55 9.53
CA VAL A 97 8.94 7.83 9.40
C VAL A 97 9.00 6.64 10.37
N SER A 98 8.60 6.84 11.63
CA SER A 98 8.58 5.79 12.65
C SER A 98 7.65 4.62 12.25
N ARG A 99 6.45 4.92 11.73
CA ARG A 99 5.52 3.89 11.25
C ARG A 99 6.10 3.08 10.07
N LEU A 100 6.71 3.75 9.10
CA LEU A 100 7.34 3.09 7.97
C LEU A 100 8.53 2.20 8.40
N ARG A 101 9.37 2.69 9.31
CA ARG A 101 10.46 1.91 9.89
C ARG A 101 9.95 0.68 10.63
N LYS A 102 8.90 0.83 11.45
CA LYS A 102 8.27 -0.32 12.12
C LYS A 102 7.80 -1.38 11.14
N MET A 103 7.18 -0.99 10.02
CA MET A 103 6.76 -1.93 8.99
C MET A 103 7.96 -2.69 8.38
N GLN A 104 9.08 -2.01 8.17
CA GLN A 104 10.33 -2.60 7.71
C GLN A 104 10.88 -3.60 8.75
N GLU A 105 10.89 -3.25 10.03
CA GLU A 105 11.33 -4.10 11.15
C GLU A 105 10.43 -5.35 11.33
N LEU A 106 9.16 -5.26 10.99
CA LEU A 106 8.22 -6.40 10.97
C LEU A 106 8.43 -7.36 9.79
N GLY A 107 9.36 -7.05 8.88
CA GLY A 107 9.73 -7.90 7.75
C GLY A 107 8.93 -7.66 6.47
N ALA A 108 8.13 -6.60 6.39
CA ALA A 108 7.42 -6.26 5.16
C ALA A 108 8.39 -5.96 4.01
N ASP A 109 8.10 -6.42 2.81
CA ASP A 109 8.90 -6.10 1.62
C ASP A 109 8.68 -4.66 1.16
N ILE A 110 7.49 -4.10 1.40
CA ILE A 110 7.14 -2.74 1.01
C ILE A 110 6.31 -2.08 2.13
N PRO A 111 6.92 -1.23 2.96
CA PRO A 111 6.19 -0.34 3.86
C PRO A 111 5.29 0.63 3.11
N LYS A 112 4.05 0.82 3.56
CA LYS A 112 3.09 1.71 2.89
C LYS A 112 2.31 2.56 3.88
N ILE A 113 2.21 3.87 3.60
CA ILE A 113 1.36 4.78 4.36
C ILE A 113 0.50 5.67 3.45
N ALA A 114 -0.76 5.83 3.82
CA ALA A 114 -1.67 6.78 3.20
C ALA A 114 -2.29 7.67 4.29
N VAL A 115 -2.21 8.97 4.13
CA VAL A 115 -2.64 9.94 5.14
C VAL A 115 -3.62 10.96 4.57
N MET A 116 -4.48 11.54 5.42
CA MET A 116 -5.47 12.51 5.02
C MET A 116 -4.98 13.94 5.30
N PRO A 117 -4.70 14.75 4.27
CA PRO A 117 -4.30 16.13 4.46
C PRO A 117 -5.51 16.99 4.85
N GLN A 118 -5.34 17.85 5.85
CA GLN A 118 -6.28 18.89 6.23
C GLN A 118 -5.96 20.21 5.54
N ASN A 119 -4.73 20.38 5.08
CA ASN A 119 -4.21 21.56 4.41
C ASN A 119 -2.98 21.21 3.55
N LYS A 120 -2.45 22.20 2.82
CA LYS A 120 -1.30 22.01 1.92
C LYS A 120 0.01 21.66 2.66
N LYS A 121 0.17 22.10 3.91
CA LYS A 121 1.37 21.77 4.71
C LYS A 121 1.43 20.29 5.01
N ASP A 122 0.29 19.63 5.20
CA ASP A 122 0.22 18.19 5.45
C ASP A 122 0.79 17.39 4.26
N VAL A 123 0.55 17.86 3.03
CA VAL A 123 1.14 17.24 1.83
C VAL A 123 2.65 17.40 1.82
N LEU A 124 3.16 18.59 2.18
CA LEU A 124 4.61 18.82 2.31
C LEU A 124 5.23 17.98 3.43
N THR A 125 4.52 17.82 4.56
CA THR A 125 4.94 16.93 5.65
C THR A 125 5.10 15.49 5.17
N LEU A 126 4.13 14.96 4.40
CA LEU A 126 4.24 13.62 3.83
C LEU A 126 5.42 13.49 2.86
N LEU A 127 5.61 14.45 1.96
CA LEU A 127 6.70 14.41 0.99
C LEU A 127 8.07 14.49 1.70
N ALA A 128 8.21 15.33 2.72
CA ALA A 128 9.40 15.40 3.55
C ALA A 128 9.67 14.09 4.34
N ALA A 129 8.62 13.47 4.86
CA ALA A 129 8.74 12.16 5.52
C ALA A 129 9.15 11.05 4.53
N THR A 130 8.65 11.11 3.29
CA THR A 130 9.02 10.17 2.23
C THR A 130 10.49 10.29 1.87
N GLU A 131 10.94 11.50 1.62
CA GLU A 131 12.34 11.80 1.30
C GLU A 131 13.27 11.36 2.43
N GLU A 132 12.99 11.75 3.68
CA GLU A 132 13.80 11.35 4.84
C GLU A 132 13.83 9.83 5.02
N MET A 133 12.68 9.15 4.87
CA MET A 133 12.64 7.70 5.00
C MET A 133 13.52 7.03 3.95
N VAL A 134 13.50 7.50 2.71
CA VAL A 134 14.27 6.91 1.61
C VAL A 134 15.75 7.22 1.72
N SER A 135 16.12 8.45 2.09
CA SER A 135 17.52 8.87 2.16
C SER A 135 18.25 8.33 3.38
N GLU A 136 17.55 8.14 4.52
CA GLU A 136 18.21 7.85 5.79
C GLU A 136 17.93 6.43 6.33
N TYR A 137 16.78 5.81 6.00
CA TYR A 137 16.32 4.61 6.74
C TYR A 137 15.88 3.44 5.88
N ALA A 138 15.39 3.67 4.67
CA ALA A 138 14.83 2.58 3.86
C ALA A 138 15.91 1.72 3.22
N ASP A 139 15.85 0.41 3.44
CA ASP A 139 16.66 -0.60 2.75
C ASP A 139 15.86 -1.32 1.65
N ARG A 140 14.64 -0.89 1.41
CA ARG A 140 13.66 -1.48 0.49
C ARG A 140 12.70 -0.42 -0.06
N PRO A 141 11.95 -0.71 -1.15
CA PRO A 141 10.94 0.23 -1.68
C PRO A 141 9.88 0.58 -0.63
N ILE A 142 9.43 1.83 -0.63
CA ILE A 142 8.30 2.28 0.19
C ILE A 142 7.20 2.87 -0.68
N ILE A 143 5.98 2.93 -0.15
CA ILE A 143 4.83 3.55 -0.79
C ILE A 143 4.26 4.61 0.16
N THR A 144 4.18 5.83 -0.32
CA THR A 144 3.57 6.92 0.46
C THR A 144 2.59 7.72 -0.38
N MET A 145 1.51 8.18 0.24
CA MET A 145 0.56 9.05 -0.46
C MET A 145 -0.26 9.89 0.49
N SER A 146 -0.55 11.10 0.06
CA SER A 146 -1.56 11.97 0.64
C SER A 146 -2.87 11.79 -0.11
N MET A 147 -3.97 11.61 0.61
CA MET A 147 -5.28 11.33 0.04
C MET A 147 -6.01 12.60 -0.40
N ALA A 148 -7.23 12.44 -0.92
CA ALA A 148 -8.09 13.49 -1.43
C ALA A 148 -7.46 14.36 -2.54
N GLY A 149 -8.19 15.35 -3.01
CA GLY A 149 -7.73 16.23 -4.10
C GLY A 149 -6.53 17.10 -3.72
N THR A 150 -6.43 17.53 -2.46
CA THR A 150 -5.26 18.27 -1.95
C THR A 150 -3.99 17.46 -2.00
N GLY A 151 -4.10 16.13 -1.78
CA GLY A 151 -2.97 15.20 -1.80
C GLY A 151 -2.60 14.67 -3.18
N LEU A 152 -3.35 15.01 -4.24
CA LEU A 152 -3.15 14.46 -5.59
C LEU A 152 -1.71 14.56 -6.07
N ILE A 153 -1.04 15.68 -5.80
CA ILE A 153 0.33 15.90 -6.23
C ILE A 153 1.29 14.82 -5.71
N SER A 154 1.09 14.30 -4.49
CA SER A 154 1.93 13.25 -3.93
C SER A 154 1.86 11.92 -4.71
N ARG A 155 0.77 11.70 -5.45
CA ARG A 155 0.61 10.53 -6.33
C ARG A 155 1.31 10.72 -7.66
N LEU A 156 1.48 11.95 -8.11
CA LEU A 156 2.09 12.31 -9.39
C LEU A 156 3.61 12.47 -9.28
N CYS A 157 4.09 13.08 -8.19
CA CYS A 157 5.51 13.32 -7.96
C CYS A 157 6.18 12.30 -7.02
N GLY A 158 5.46 11.22 -6.63
CA GLY A 158 5.95 10.23 -5.67
C GLY A 158 7.30 9.64 -6.04
N GLU A 159 7.52 9.34 -7.31
CA GLU A 159 8.78 8.83 -7.85
C GLU A 159 9.97 9.77 -7.56
N VAL A 160 9.78 11.07 -7.74
CA VAL A 160 10.81 12.10 -7.48
C VAL A 160 11.21 12.13 -6.01
N PHE A 161 10.29 11.82 -5.09
CA PHE A 161 10.52 11.80 -3.64
C PHE A 161 10.86 10.40 -3.09
N GLY A 162 10.88 9.37 -3.96
CA GLY A 162 11.27 8.01 -3.60
C GLY A 162 10.11 7.07 -3.24
N SER A 163 8.85 7.45 -3.46
CA SER A 163 7.72 6.51 -3.36
C SER A 163 7.67 5.63 -4.61
N ALA A 164 7.86 4.32 -4.44
CA ALA A 164 8.07 3.37 -5.53
C ALA A 164 6.80 3.03 -6.35
N LEU A 165 5.61 3.35 -5.83
CA LEU A 165 4.35 2.95 -6.46
C LEU A 165 3.22 3.92 -6.11
N THR A 166 2.30 4.11 -7.06
CA THR A 166 1.03 4.82 -6.84
C THR A 166 -0.15 4.01 -7.36
N PHE A 167 -1.37 4.43 -7.03
CA PHE A 167 -2.60 3.70 -7.36
C PHE A 167 -3.53 4.54 -8.23
N GLY A 168 -3.83 4.04 -9.42
CA GLY A 168 -4.91 4.54 -10.28
C GLY A 168 -6.18 3.69 -10.14
N ALA A 169 -7.33 4.26 -10.50
CA ALA A 169 -8.60 3.57 -10.50
C ALA A 169 -8.94 3.03 -11.90
N VAL A 170 -9.48 1.81 -11.95
CA VAL A 170 -10.16 1.28 -13.13
C VAL A 170 -11.65 1.20 -12.79
N GLY A 171 -12.45 2.09 -13.36
CA GLY A 171 -13.85 2.27 -12.97
C GLY A 171 -14.00 3.09 -11.69
N LYS A 172 -14.56 2.50 -10.62
CA LYS A 172 -14.79 3.18 -9.33
C LYS A 172 -13.47 3.32 -8.54
N ALA A 173 -13.18 4.53 -8.07
CA ALA A 173 -12.05 4.75 -7.17
C ALA A 173 -12.23 4.01 -5.84
N SER A 174 -11.18 3.35 -5.36
CA SER A 174 -11.16 2.62 -4.08
C SER A 174 -10.69 3.49 -2.90
N ALA A 175 -10.14 4.67 -3.17
CA ALA A 175 -9.69 5.61 -2.15
C ALA A 175 -9.84 7.07 -2.63
N PRO A 176 -10.01 8.04 -1.71
CA PRO A 176 -10.12 9.45 -2.07
C PRO A 176 -8.91 9.96 -2.86
N GLY A 177 -9.15 10.73 -3.93
CA GLY A 177 -8.09 11.35 -4.73
C GLY A 177 -7.38 10.42 -5.73
N GLN A 178 -7.91 9.22 -5.98
CA GLN A 178 -7.42 8.39 -7.08
C GLN A 178 -7.86 8.95 -8.42
N MET A 179 -6.93 9.00 -9.36
CA MET A 179 -7.19 9.28 -10.77
C MET A 179 -7.53 8.00 -11.54
N ASN A 180 -8.10 8.15 -12.74
CA ASN A 180 -8.19 7.04 -13.67
C ASN A 180 -6.78 6.51 -14.02
N ALA A 181 -6.65 5.19 -14.12
CA ALA A 181 -5.34 4.55 -14.32
C ALA A 181 -4.68 4.92 -15.67
N SER A 182 -5.47 5.18 -16.72
CA SER A 182 -4.93 5.61 -18.02
C SER A 182 -4.35 7.02 -17.95
N ASP A 183 -5.07 7.97 -17.35
CA ASP A 183 -4.62 9.36 -17.20
C ASP A 183 -3.38 9.45 -16.30
N LEU A 184 -3.41 8.68 -15.19
CA LEU A 184 -2.27 8.59 -14.28
C LEU A 184 -1.03 8.06 -15.01
N ARG A 185 -1.16 6.99 -15.80
CA ARG A 185 -0.05 6.43 -16.59
C ARG A 185 0.53 7.43 -17.57
N GLU A 186 -0.31 8.20 -18.26
CA GLU A 186 0.14 9.23 -19.20
C GLU A 186 0.99 10.30 -18.49
N ILE A 187 0.50 10.80 -17.34
CA ILE A 187 1.23 11.81 -16.55
C ILE A 187 2.55 11.26 -16.03
N LEU A 188 2.55 10.06 -15.44
CA LEU A 188 3.78 9.44 -14.92
C LEU A 188 4.80 9.19 -16.03
N THR A 189 4.36 8.78 -17.23
CA THR A 189 5.26 8.62 -18.37
C THR A 189 5.90 9.94 -18.81
N LEU A 190 5.20 11.06 -18.66
CA LEU A 190 5.77 12.39 -18.97
C LEU A 190 6.77 12.83 -17.91
N ILE A 191 6.51 12.54 -16.64
CA ILE A 191 7.44 12.82 -15.53
C ILE A 191 8.71 11.99 -15.68
N ASP A 192 8.59 10.66 -15.84
CA ASP A 192 9.71 9.72 -16.00
C ASP A 192 10.66 10.11 -17.14
N LYS A 193 10.14 10.63 -18.25
CA LYS A 193 10.97 11.15 -19.35
C LYS A 193 11.73 12.43 -19.03
N SER A 194 11.41 13.07 -17.91
CA SER A 194 11.94 14.40 -17.55
C SER A 194 12.94 14.33 -16.39
N ILE A 195 13.04 13.16 -15.73
CA ILE A 195 13.99 12.85 -14.66
C ILE A 195 14.99 11.80 -15.12
#